data_2da1590ac981a187a1b61c7b9efcde98
#
_entry.id   2da1590ac981a187a1b61c7b9efcde98
#
_cell.length_a   1.000
_cell.length_b   1.000
_cell.length_c   1.000
_cell.angle_alpha   90.00
_cell.angle_beta   90.00
_cell.angle_gamma   90.00
#
_symmetry.space_group_name_H-M   'P 1'
#
loop_
_entity.id
_entity.type
_entity.pdbx_description
1 polymer ?
#
loop_
_entity_poly.entity_id
_entity_poly.type
_entity_poly.pdbx_seq_one_letter_code
_entity_poly.pdbx_strand_id
1 'polypeptide(L)'
;PGPMQYIPSFIARKHGDEPITYDLPCMEKYLKDTYGITVYQEQVMLLSREIANFTRGESDALRKAMGKKLIEKLNHMYPKFIDGGKANGHDPKVLEKIWNDWRAFASYAFNKSHATCYSWVAYQTAYLKANYPSQYMAGVMSRSLADINTVAKLMDECKSMGISTLGPDINESYLKFSVNHSGDIRFGMGAVKGVGESAVLQILAERKKNGVYKSVYDLVERVNLSTCNKKSLESLALAGAFDSFGNITREQFVTPCENGETFLDALVRYGNTFQ
;
A
#
# COMPACT_ATOMS: atom_id res chain seq x y z
N PRO A 1 7.77 -6.68 -15.19
CA PRO A 1 8.58 -5.64 -15.79
C PRO A 1 8.87 -6.00 -17.25
N GLY A 2 8.57 -5.06 -18.17
CA GLY A 2 8.88 -5.22 -19.58
C GLY A 2 10.39 -5.30 -19.85
N PRO A 3 10.80 -5.41 -21.11
CA PRO A 3 12.21 -5.48 -21.45
C PRO A 3 12.94 -4.24 -20.95
N MET A 4 13.64 -4.38 -19.84
CA MET A 4 14.32 -3.27 -19.15
C MET A 4 15.34 -2.56 -20.05
N GLN A 5 15.86 -3.24 -21.08
CA GLN A 5 16.75 -2.68 -22.09
C GLN A 5 16.13 -1.48 -22.86
N TYR A 6 14.80 -1.40 -22.95
CA TYR A 6 14.12 -0.31 -23.65
C TYR A 6 13.78 0.89 -22.76
N ILE A 7 14.05 0.82 -21.44
CA ILE A 7 13.77 1.94 -20.52
C ILE A 7 14.46 3.22 -20.95
N PRO A 8 15.76 3.23 -21.34
CA PRO A 8 16.40 4.47 -21.80
C PRO A 8 15.73 5.08 -23.03
N SER A 9 15.43 4.27 -24.05
CA SER A 9 14.72 4.76 -25.25
C SER A 9 13.30 5.21 -24.97
N PHE A 10 12.58 4.51 -24.05
CA PHE A 10 11.25 4.95 -23.62
C PHE A 10 11.29 6.33 -22.97
N ILE A 11 12.26 6.59 -22.11
CA ILE A 11 12.46 7.88 -21.44
C ILE A 11 12.85 8.94 -22.48
N ALA A 12 13.85 8.67 -23.33
CA ALA A 12 14.33 9.61 -24.34
C ALA A 12 13.22 10.00 -25.34
N ARG A 13 12.42 9.03 -25.80
CA ARG A 13 11.29 9.28 -26.71
C ARG A 13 10.16 10.04 -26.01
N LYS A 14 9.89 9.76 -24.74
CA LYS A 14 8.92 10.52 -23.95
C LYS A 14 9.29 11.99 -23.83
N HIS A 15 10.57 12.29 -23.65
CA HIS A 15 11.05 13.66 -23.49
C HIS A 15 11.40 14.36 -24.81
N GLY A 16 11.35 13.63 -25.94
CA GLY A 16 11.64 14.19 -27.26
C GLY A 16 13.13 14.18 -27.64
N ASP A 17 13.98 13.53 -26.81
CA ASP A 17 15.42 13.41 -27.04
C ASP A 17 15.75 12.34 -28.11
N GLU A 18 14.81 11.41 -28.36
CA GLU A 18 14.90 10.38 -29.40
C GLU A 18 13.59 10.39 -30.23
N PRO A 19 13.67 10.29 -31.58
CA PRO A 19 12.49 10.22 -32.43
C PRO A 19 11.71 8.92 -32.22
N ILE A 20 10.39 9.01 -32.19
CA ILE A 20 9.52 7.82 -32.14
C ILE A 20 9.51 7.19 -33.53
N THR A 21 9.91 5.93 -33.64
CA THR A 21 9.95 5.18 -34.88
C THR A 21 9.10 3.90 -34.78
N TYR A 22 8.56 3.48 -35.90
CA TYR A 22 7.75 2.27 -36.03
C TYR A 22 8.30 1.42 -37.20
N ASP A 23 8.40 0.10 -37.00
CA ASP A 23 8.86 -0.83 -38.07
C ASP A 23 7.89 -0.85 -39.26
N LEU A 24 6.58 -0.70 -38.98
CA LEU A 24 5.55 -0.56 -39.97
C LEU A 24 4.64 0.64 -39.61
N PRO A 25 4.17 1.45 -40.57
CA PRO A 25 3.31 2.60 -40.27
C PRO A 25 2.04 2.27 -39.49
N CYS A 26 1.44 1.09 -39.74
CA CYS A 26 0.23 0.63 -39.05
C CYS A 26 0.45 0.38 -37.54
N MET A 27 1.68 0.23 -37.08
CA MET A 27 2.02 0.02 -35.67
C MET A 27 1.80 1.27 -34.82
N GLU A 28 1.87 2.47 -35.41
CA GLU A 28 1.63 3.73 -34.71
C GLU A 28 0.31 3.73 -33.95
N LYS A 29 -0.76 3.26 -34.58
CA LYS A 29 -2.10 3.16 -34.01
C LYS A 29 -2.14 2.49 -32.63
N TYR A 30 -1.26 1.53 -32.38
CA TYR A 30 -1.25 0.73 -31.15
C TYR A 30 -0.04 1.01 -30.23
N LEU A 31 1.04 1.61 -30.77
CA LEU A 31 2.25 1.85 -30.01
C LEU A 31 2.49 3.33 -29.68
N LYS A 32 1.65 4.24 -30.15
CA LYS A 32 1.80 5.69 -29.90
C LYS A 32 1.88 5.99 -28.39
N ASP A 33 1.00 5.40 -27.58
CA ASP A 33 0.95 5.62 -26.13
C ASP A 33 2.17 5.06 -25.37
N THR A 34 2.94 4.20 -26.03
CA THR A 34 4.17 3.61 -25.49
C THR A 34 5.41 3.99 -26.28
N TYR A 35 5.35 5.14 -26.98
CA TYR A 35 6.47 5.74 -27.71
C TYR A 35 7.15 4.79 -28.70
N GLY A 36 6.34 3.98 -29.43
CA GLY A 36 6.82 3.02 -30.41
C GLY A 36 7.39 1.73 -29.84
N ILE A 37 7.31 1.52 -28.53
CA ILE A 37 7.84 0.32 -27.86
C ILE A 37 6.68 -0.61 -27.49
N THR A 38 6.81 -1.90 -27.81
CA THR A 38 5.87 -2.92 -27.36
C THR A 38 6.07 -3.19 -25.88
N VAL A 39 5.05 -2.89 -25.07
CA VAL A 39 5.06 -3.05 -23.59
C VAL A 39 4.02 -4.06 -23.14
N TYR A 40 2.85 -4.09 -23.79
CA TYR A 40 1.70 -4.85 -23.35
C TYR A 40 1.38 -6.05 -24.28
N GLN A 41 0.93 -7.14 -23.66
CA GLN A 41 0.44 -8.31 -24.39
C GLN A 41 -0.68 -7.95 -25.39
N GLU A 42 -1.56 -7.03 -24.99
CA GLU A 42 -2.67 -6.56 -25.79
C GLU A 42 -2.20 -5.85 -27.06
N GLN A 43 -1.05 -5.17 -27.04
CA GLN A 43 -0.46 -4.57 -28.25
C GLN A 43 -0.08 -5.65 -29.27
N VAL A 44 0.55 -6.74 -28.83
CA VAL A 44 0.89 -7.86 -29.69
C VAL A 44 -0.36 -8.50 -30.29
N MET A 45 -1.43 -8.67 -29.49
CA MET A 45 -2.70 -9.21 -29.99
C MET A 45 -3.30 -8.34 -31.10
N LEU A 46 -3.31 -7.01 -30.90
CA LEU A 46 -3.87 -6.08 -31.86
C LEU A 46 -3.00 -5.99 -33.12
N LEU A 47 -1.68 -5.92 -32.94
CA LEU A 47 -0.72 -5.88 -34.04
C LEU A 47 -0.72 -7.15 -34.88
N SER A 48 -0.83 -8.35 -34.26
CA SER A 48 -0.91 -9.61 -35.02
C SER A 48 -2.15 -9.68 -35.93
N ARG A 49 -3.23 -9.03 -35.50
CA ARG A 49 -4.45 -8.93 -36.32
C ARG A 49 -4.29 -7.92 -37.45
N GLU A 50 -3.72 -6.75 -37.18
CA GLU A 50 -3.52 -5.68 -38.14
C GLU A 50 -2.47 -6.04 -39.19
N ILE A 51 -1.34 -6.61 -38.77
CA ILE A 51 -0.20 -6.92 -39.66
C ILE A 51 -0.45 -8.21 -40.47
N ALA A 52 -0.98 -9.26 -39.83
CA ALA A 52 -1.00 -10.58 -40.38
C ALA A 52 -2.39 -11.29 -40.40
N ASN A 53 -3.47 -10.49 -40.27
CA ASN A 53 -4.85 -10.96 -40.36
C ASN A 53 -5.21 -12.09 -39.34
N PHE A 54 -4.57 -12.10 -38.18
CA PHE A 54 -4.95 -13.08 -37.15
C PHE A 54 -6.40 -12.84 -36.69
N THR A 55 -7.12 -13.89 -36.50
CA THR A 55 -8.45 -13.85 -35.87
C THR A 55 -8.31 -13.50 -34.39
N ARG A 56 -9.43 -13.14 -33.71
CA ARG A 56 -9.46 -12.92 -32.27
C ARG A 56 -8.95 -14.13 -31.47
N GLY A 57 -9.36 -15.35 -31.88
CA GLY A 57 -8.92 -16.56 -31.21
C GLY A 57 -7.42 -16.82 -31.37
N GLU A 58 -6.88 -16.60 -32.57
CA GLU A 58 -5.46 -16.78 -32.85
C GLU A 58 -4.59 -15.73 -32.13
N SER A 59 -5.01 -14.48 -32.08
CA SER A 59 -4.29 -13.45 -31.33
C SER A 59 -4.31 -13.74 -29.83
N ASP A 60 -5.40 -14.30 -29.27
CA ASP A 60 -5.44 -14.75 -27.87
C ASP A 60 -4.58 -16.00 -27.63
N ALA A 61 -4.55 -16.92 -28.60
CA ALA A 61 -3.65 -18.08 -28.54
C ALA A 61 -2.17 -17.64 -28.56
N LEU A 62 -1.82 -16.62 -29.38
CA LEU A 62 -0.49 -16.01 -29.40
C LEU A 62 -0.15 -15.39 -28.04
N ARG A 63 -1.04 -14.59 -27.47
CA ARG A 63 -0.88 -14.02 -26.13
C ARG A 63 -0.62 -15.10 -25.06
N LYS A 64 -1.44 -16.17 -25.08
CA LYS A 64 -1.28 -17.29 -24.15
C LYS A 64 0.06 -18.02 -24.33
N ALA A 65 0.47 -18.23 -25.59
CA ALA A 65 1.75 -18.85 -25.91
C ALA A 65 2.93 -18.01 -25.42
N MET A 66 2.85 -16.69 -25.59
CA MET A 66 3.86 -15.74 -25.07
C MET A 66 3.88 -15.73 -23.53
N GLY A 67 2.74 -15.52 -22.87
CA GLY A 67 2.66 -15.43 -21.42
C GLY A 67 3.09 -16.70 -20.68
N LYS A 68 2.90 -17.88 -21.30
CA LYS A 68 3.31 -19.19 -20.76
C LYS A 68 4.66 -19.68 -21.32
N LYS A 69 5.35 -18.89 -22.14
CA LYS A 69 6.64 -19.24 -22.78
C LYS A 69 6.60 -20.55 -23.57
N LEU A 70 5.48 -20.79 -24.27
CA LEU A 70 5.28 -22.01 -25.07
C LEU A 70 5.95 -21.86 -26.43
N ILE A 71 7.26 -22.08 -26.49
CA ILE A 71 8.09 -21.85 -27.68
C ILE A 71 7.59 -22.65 -28.90
N GLU A 72 7.18 -23.92 -28.72
CA GLU A 72 6.67 -24.75 -29.80
C GLU A 72 5.42 -24.13 -30.44
N LYS A 73 4.49 -23.62 -29.63
CA LYS A 73 3.30 -22.93 -30.13
C LYS A 73 3.63 -21.66 -30.90
N LEU A 74 4.60 -20.89 -30.40
CA LEU A 74 5.10 -19.69 -31.09
C LEU A 74 5.69 -20.07 -32.46
N ASN A 75 6.54 -21.09 -32.51
CA ASN A 75 7.13 -21.58 -33.76
C ASN A 75 6.06 -22.06 -34.75
N HIS A 76 4.99 -22.67 -34.27
CA HIS A 76 3.88 -23.09 -35.11
C HIS A 76 3.06 -21.92 -35.69
N MET A 77 3.00 -20.80 -34.98
CA MET A 77 2.27 -19.60 -35.40
C MET A 77 3.09 -18.70 -36.34
N TYR A 78 4.43 -18.82 -36.32
CA TYR A 78 5.35 -18.00 -37.10
C TYR A 78 5.05 -18.00 -38.62
N PRO A 79 4.90 -19.18 -39.31
CA PRO A 79 4.62 -19.19 -40.75
C PRO A 79 3.36 -18.41 -41.11
N LYS A 80 2.30 -18.57 -40.31
CA LYS A 80 1.04 -17.85 -40.54
C LYS A 80 1.22 -16.33 -40.38
N PHE A 81 2.03 -15.87 -39.43
CA PHE A 81 2.31 -14.45 -39.27
C PHE A 81 3.05 -13.89 -40.49
N ILE A 82 4.05 -14.61 -41.00
CA ILE A 82 4.82 -14.18 -42.16
C ILE A 82 3.93 -14.16 -43.41
N ASP A 83 3.15 -15.24 -43.64
CA ASP A 83 2.29 -15.35 -44.84
C ASP A 83 1.17 -14.32 -44.82
N GLY A 84 0.55 -14.08 -43.66
CA GLY A 84 -0.48 -13.06 -43.52
C GLY A 84 0.08 -11.63 -43.71
N GLY A 85 1.29 -11.36 -43.18
CA GLY A 85 1.94 -10.10 -43.38
C GLY A 85 2.36 -9.81 -44.82
N LYS A 86 2.87 -10.85 -45.52
CA LYS A 86 3.15 -10.78 -46.98
C LYS A 86 1.90 -10.50 -47.79
N ALA A 87 0.80 -11.14 -47.45
CA ALA A 87 -0.48 -10.93 -48.12
C ALA A 87 -0.97 -9.48 -47.97
N ASN A 88 -0.59 -8.81 -46.90
CA ASN A 88 -0.86 -7.38 -46.66
C ASN A 88 0.23 -6.43 -47.25
N GLY A 89 1.17 -6.97 -48.03
CA GLY A 89 2.20 -6.20 -48.74
C GLY A 89 3.40 -5.76 -47.87
N HIS A 90 3.60 -6.39 -46.71
CA HIS A 90 4.73 -6.07 -45.84
C HIS A 90 6.02 -6.82 -46.23
N ASP A 91 7.17 -6.16 -46.02
CA ASP A 91 8.50 -6.78 -46.29
C ASP A 91 8.73 -7.97 -45.33
N PRO A 92 9.05 -9.17 -45.85
CA PRO A 92 9.35 -10.34 -45.03
C PRO A 92 10.46 -10.14 -44.01
N LYS A 93 11.48 -9.33 -44.28
CA LYS A 93 12.58 -9.05 -43.37
C LYS A 93 12.09 -8.20 -42.16
N VAL A 94 11.19 -7.24 -42.41
CA VAL A 94 10.58 -6.45 -41.35
C VAL A 94 9.66 -7.32 -40.49
N LEU A 95 8.86 -8.20 -41.12
CA LEU A 95 8.00 -9.14 -40.40
C LEU A 95 8.81 -10.10 -39.52
N GLU A 96 9.93 -10.62 -40.01
CA GLU A 96 10.83 -11.48 -39.24
C GLU A 96 11.44 -10.74 -38.03
N LYS A 97 11.86 -9.50 -38.24
CA LYS A 97 12.35 -8.64 -37.15
C LYS A 97 11.27 -8.47 -36.08
N ILE A 98 10.05 -8.07 -36.46
CA ILE A 98 8.93 -7.87 -35.53
C ILE A 98 8.66 -9.16 -34.72
N TRP A 99 8.62 -10.32 -35.41
CA TRP A 99 8.38 -11.59 -34.74
C TRP A 99 9.49 -11.95 -33.75
N ASN A 100 10.74 -11.72 -34.11
CA ASN A 100 11.87 -11.97 -33.22
C ASN A 100 11.88 -11.04 -32.01
N ASP A 101 11.51 -9.77 -32.20
CA ASP A 101 11.32 -8.81 -31.09
C ASP A 101 10.21 -9.29 -30.16
N TRP A 102 9.08 -9.78 -30.70
CA TRP A 102 8.01 -10.36 -29.89
C TRP A 102 8.41 -11.63 -29.16
N ARG A 103 9.23 -12.50 -29.77
CA ARG A 103 9.76 -13.69 -29.07
C ARG A 103 10.65 -13.30 -27.88
N ALA A 104 11.51 -12.33 -28.05
CA ALA A 104 12.32 -11.79 -26.95
C ALA A 104 11.41 -11.13 -25.88
N PHE A 105 10.40 -10.39 -26.32
CA PHE A 105 9.42 -9.73 -25.47
C PHE A 105 8.51 -10.74 -24.74
N ALA A 106 8.24 -11.91 -25.27
CA ALA A 106 7.35 -12.93 -24.69
C ALA A 106 7.70 -13.29 -23.24
N SER A 107 8.97 -13.18 -22.88
CA SER A 107 9.44 -13.44 -21.51
C SER A 107 9.00 -12.37 -20.50
N TYR A 108 8.59 -11.17 -20.97
CA TYR A 108 8.39 -9.97 -20.15
C TYR A 108 7.10 -9.22 -20.43
N ALA A 109 6.27 -9.72 -21.36
CA ALA A 109 5.01 -9.08 -21.75
C ALA A 109 4.09 -8.83 -20.55
N PHE A 110 3.67 -7.58 -20.35
CA PHE A 110 2.81 -7.19 -19.24
C PHE A 110 1.34 -7.07 -19.65
N ASN A 111 0.43 -7.39 -18.73
CA ASN A 111 -1.01 -7.24 -18.98
C ASN A 111 -1.44 -5.79 -18.78
N LYS A 112 -2.02 -5.17 -19.82
CA LYS A 112 -2.46 -3.76 -19.76
C LYS A 112 -3.61 -3.56 -18.79
N SER A 113 -4.54 -4.50 -18.69
CA SER A 113 -5.67 -4.41 -17.76
C SER A 113 -5.19 -4.36 -16.32
N HIS A 114 -4.19 -5.19 -15.96
CA HIS A 114 -3.57 -5.14 -14.64
C HIS A 114 -2.92 -3.76 -14.38
N ALA A 115 -2.13 -3.25 -15.32
CA ALA A 115 -1.51 -1.92 -15.20
C ALA A 115 -2.56 -0.83 -15.02
N THR A 116 -3.65 -0.86 -15.77
CA THR A 116 -4.74 0.12 -15.68
C THR A 116 -5.42 0.09 -14.31
N CYS A 117 -5.75 -1.11 -13.80
CA CYS A 117 -6.37 -1.23 -12.47
C CYS A 117 -5.47 -0.69 -11.36
N TYR A 118 -4.17 -1.05 -11.38
CA TYR A 118 -3.23 -0.56 -10.38
C TYR A 118 -2.91 0.94 -10.52
N SER A 119 -2.85 1.46 -11.74
CA SER A 119 -2.70 2.90 -11.96
C SER A 119 -3.89 3.68 -11.42
N TRP A 120 -5.10 3.14 -11.53
CA TRP A 120 -6.30 3.74 -10.95
C TRP A 120 -6.21 3.83 -9.43
N VAL A 121 -5.85 2.73 -8.76
CA VAL A 121 -5.64 2.70 -7.31
C VAL A 121 -4.50 3.64 -6.89
N ALA A 122 -3.39 3.63 -7.62
CA ALA A 122 -2.25 4.52 -7.36
C ALA A 122 -2.65 6.00 -7.46
N TYR A 123 -3.45 6.36 -8.47
CA TYR A 123 -3.98 7.72 -8.60
C TYR A 123 -4.89 8.09 -7.42
N GLN A 124 -5.79 7.19 -7.00
CA GLN A 124 -6.66 7.43 -5.85
C GLN A 124 -5.86 7.66 -4.56
N THR A 125 -4.83 6.84 -4.30
CA THR A 125 -3.98 7.01 -3.11
C THR A 125 -3.18 8.31 -3.17
N ALA A 126 -2.65 8.68 -4.33
CA ALA A 126 -1.97 9.95 -4.54
C ALA A 126 -2.90 11.15 -4.35
N TYR A 127 -4.12 11.09 -4.87
CA TYR A 127 -5.14 12.11 -4.68
C TYR A 127 -5.50 12.30 -3.21
N LEU A 128 -5.73 11.19 -2.49
CA LEU A 128 -6.03 11.24 -1.05
C LEU A 128 -4.87 11.82 -0.25
N LYS A 129 -3.63 11.43 -0.55
CA LYS A 129 -2.44 11.97 0.10
C LYS A 129 -2.27 13.47 -0.14
N ALA A 130 -2.57 13.94 -1.36
CA ALA A 130 -2.43 15.36 -1.72
C ALA A 130 -3.52 16.25 -1.12
N ASN A 131 -4.77 15.77 -1.06
CA ASN A 131 -5.93 16.59 -0.67
C ASN A 131 -6.39 16.36 0.76
N TYR A 132 -6.10 15.19 1.35
CA TYR A 132 -6.49 14.77 2.71
C TYR A 132 -5.32 14.09 3.42
N PRO A 133 -4.15 14.78 3.56
CA PRO A 133 -2.92 14.14 3.98
C PRO A 133 -2.99 13.51 5.38
N SER A 134 -3.53 14.20 6.38
CA SER A 134 -3.66 13.66 7.74
C SER A 134 -4.52 12.40 7.79
N GLN A 135 -5.68 12.42 7.12
CA GLN A 135 -6.61 11.28 7.06
C GLN A 135 -6.00 10.10 6.32
N TYR A 136 -5.32 10.37 5.20
CA TYR A 136 -4.63 9.35 4.42
C TYR A 136 -3.52 8.68 5.25
N MET A 137 -2.65 9.46 5.89
CA MET A 137 -1.56 8.95 6.70
C MET A 137 -2.05 8.18 7.93
N ALA A 138 -3.09 8.66 8.62
CA ALA A 138 -3.73 7.94 9.71
C ALA A 138 -4.32 6.60 9.24
N GLY A 139 -4.91 6.56 8.04
CA GLY A 139 -5.42 5.34 7.41
C GLY A 139 -4.31 4.33 7.10
N VAL A 140 -3.19 4.79 6.55
CA VAL A 140 -2.03 3.93 6.22
C VAL A 140 -1.38 3.39 7.48
N MET A 141 -1.11 4.24 8.50
CA MET A 141 -0.57 3.79 9.80
C MET A 141 -1.50 2.78 10.48
N SER A 142 -2.80 2.95 10.37
CA SER A 142 -3.80 2.03 10.93
C SER A 142 -3.78 0.63 10.28
N ARG A 143 -3.18 0.47 9.11
CA ARG A 143 -2.96 -0.83 8.46
C ARG A 143 -1.67 -1.52 8.91
N SER A 144 -0.80 -0.78 9.60
CA SER A 144 0.54 -1.23 10.00
C SER A 144 0.70 -1.31 11.53
N LEU A 145 -0.39 -1.46 12.31
CA LEU A 145 -0.36 -1.44 13.78
C LEU A 145 0.64 -2.44 14.40
N ALA A 146 0.85 -3.59 13.75
CA ALA A 146 1.77 -4.62 14.23
C ALA A 146 3.24 -4.38 13.81
N ASP A 147 3.52 -3.42 12.93
CA ASP A 147 4.86 -3.13 12.41
C ASP A 147 5.29 -1.71 12.81
N ILE A 148 5.88 -1.63 14.00
CA ILE A 148 6.34 -0.34 14.57
C ILE A 148 7.40 0.34 13.69
N ASN A 149 8.22 -0.42 12.97
CA ASN A 149 9.25 0.16 12.09
C ASN A 149 8.60 0.87 10.90
N THR A 150 7.55 0.29 10.34
CA THR A 150 6.75 0.94 9.29
C THR A 150 6.01 2.14 9.84
N VAL A 151 5.41 2.06 11.03
CA VAL A 151 4.76 3.20 11.70
C VAL A 151 5.74 4.34 11.90
N ALA A 152 6.97 4.07 12.40
CA ALA A 152 8.00 5.09 12.61
C ALA A 152 8.36 5.82 11.30
N LYS A 153 8.58 5.09 10.20
CA LYS A 153 8.83 5.69 8.88
C LYS A 153 7.66 6.57 8.40
N LEU A 154 6.44 6.16 8.65
CA LEU A 154 5.25 6.95 8.30
C LEU A 154 5.12 8.19 9.17
N MET A 155 5.53 8.15 10.44
CA MET A 155 5.60 9.33 11.31
C MET A 155 6.66 10.33 10.82
N ASP A 156 7.82 9.86 10.37
CA ASP A 156 8.85 10.71 9.75
C ASP A 156 8.32 11.37 8.46
N GLU A 157 7.57 10.63 7.64
CA GLU A 157 6.89 11.18 6.47
C GLU A 157 5.87 12.27 6.89
N CYS A 158 5.03 12.02 7.91
CA CYS A 158 4.10 13.02 8.44
C CYS A 158 4.85 14.30 8.85
N LYS A 159 5.96 14.16 9.57
CA LYS A 159 6.79 15.29 9.99
C LYS A 159 7.30 16.09 8.78
N SER A 160 7.76 15.41 7.72
CA SER A 160 8.21 16.08 6.49
C SER A 160 7.09 16.83 5.78
N MET A 161 5.85 16.38 5.93
CA MET A 161 4.63 17.00 5.39
C MET A 161 4.06 18.11 6.30
N GLY A 162 4.69 18.40 7.45
CA GLY A 162 4.19 19.37 8.43
C GLY A 162 2.98 18.88 9.23
N ILE A 163 2.75 17.57 9.32
CA ILE A 163 1.65 16.97 10.05
C ILE A 163 2.16 16.50 11.40
N SER A 164 1.56 17.01 12.48
CA SER A 164 1.87 16.56 13.85
C SER A 164 1.34 15.16 14.11
N THR A 165 2.16 14.32 14.76
CA THR A 165 1.76 13.03 15.29
C THR A 165 1.83 13.06 16.80
N LEU A 166 0.70 12.95 17.47
CA LEU A 166 0.56 13.02 18.92
C LEU A 166 0.59 11.60 19.51
N GLY A 167 1.19 11.45 20.69
CA GLY A 167 1.22 10.18 21.42
C GLY A 167 -0.18 9.64 21.74
N PRO A 168 -0.29 8.41 22.28
CA PRO A 168 -1.59 7.90 22.72
C PRO A 168 -2.12 8.74 23.90
N ASP A 169 -3.44 8.86 23.97
CA ASP A 169 -4.15 9.52 25.07
C ASP A 169 -5.42 8.72 25.39
N ILE A 170 -5.65 8.44 26.67
CA ILE A 170 -6.75 7.58 27.11
C ILE A 170 -8.14 8.17 26.77
N ASN A 171 -8.22 9.49 26.71
CA ASN A 171 -9.44 10.22 26.43
C ASN A 171 -9.65 10.60 24.96
N GLU A 172 -8.57 10.63 24.15
CA GLU A 172 -8.68 10.97 22.72
C GLU A 172 -8.46 9.80 21.80
N SER A 173 -7.51 8.90 22.10
CA SER A 173 -7.14 7.80 21.21
C SER A 173 -8.28 6.83 20.99
N TYR A 174 -8.26 6.25 19.79
CA TYR A 174 -9.06 5.09 19.40
C TYR A 174 -8.17 3.85 19.27
N LEU A 175 -8.74 2.72 18.83
CA LEU A 175 -7.97 1.52 18.54
C LEU A 175 -6.93 1.78 17.44
N LYS A 176 -7.34 2.49 16.40
CA LYS A 176 -6.53 2.87 15.23
C LYS A 176 -6.09 4.32 15.33
N PHE A 177 -5.13 4.71 14.49
CA PHE A 177 -4.78 6.12 14.33
C PHE A 177 -6.00 6.91 13.84
N SER A 178 -6.13 8.12 14.33
CA SER A 178 -7.24 9.01 13.99
C SER A 178 -6.74 10.44 13.84
N VAL A 179 -7.53 11.28 13.17
CA VAL A 179 -7.25 12.72 13.06
C VAL A 179 -8.13 13.46 14.05
N ASN A 180 -7.55 14.32 14.85
CA ASN A 180 -8.27 15.16 15.81
C ASN A 180 -8.85 16.42 15.13
N HIS A 181 -9.57 17.24 15.89
CA HIS A 181 -10.17 18.46 15.36
C HIS A 181 -9.15 19.50 14.88
N SER A 182 -7.92 19.47 15.37
CA SER A 182 -6.83 20.35 14.94
C SER A 182 -6.12 19.90 13.66
N GLY A 183 -6.46 18.70 13.15
CA GLY A 183 -5.83 18.11 11.97
C GLY A 183 -4.60 17.26 12.28
N ASP A 184 -4.22 17.12 13.57
CA ASP A 184 -3.11 16.28 14.01
C ASP A 184 -3.52 14.80 14.02
N ILE A 185 -2.53 13.93 13.85
CA ILE A 185 -2.76 12.48 13.93
C ILE A 185 -2.52 12.01 15.37
N ARG A 186 -3.55 11.43 15.98
CA ARG A 186 -3.49 10.81 17.30
C ARG A 186 -3.10 9.34 17.18
N PHE A 187 -2.11 8.90 17.96
CA PHE A 187 -1.63 7.53 18.00
C PHE A 187 -2.73 6.59 18.48
N GLY A 188 -2.92 5.47 17.75
CA GLY A 188 -3.90 4.44 18.10
C GLY A 188 -3.42 3.58 19.28
N MET A 189 -4.25 3.37 20.31
CA MET A 189 -3.90 2.53 21.45
C MET A 189 -3.59 1.08 21.05
N GLY A 190 -4.16 0.58 19.95
CA GLY A 190 -3.87 -0.75 19.41
C GLY A 190 -2.47 -0.93 18.84
N ALA A 191 -1.73 0.17 18.59
CA ALA A 191 -0.33 0.12 18.17
C ALA A 191 0.65 0.11 19.35
N VAL A 192 0.17 0.29 20.59
CA VAL A 192 1.01 0.23 21.79
C VAL A 192 1.33 -1.23 22.10
N LYS A 193 2.63 -1.56 22.08
CA LYS A 193 3.09 -2.92 22.36
C LYS A 193 2.65 -3.38 23.75
N GLY A 194 2.01 -4.55 23.83
CA GLY A 194 1.53 -5.11 25.10
C GLY A 194 0.10 -4.72 25.47
N VAL A 195 -0.57 -3.93 24.64
CA VAL A 195 -1.98 -3.58 24.80
C VAL A 195 -2.82 -4.43 23.85
N GLY A 196 -3.70 -5.27 24.40
CA GLY A 196 -4.60 -6.11 23.61
C GLY A 196 -5.78 -5.34 23.05
N GLU A 197 -6.29 -5.74 21.88
CA GLU A 197 -7.45 -5.12 21.25
C GLU A 197 -8.68 -5.11 22.16
N SER A 198 -8.92 -6.21 22.90
CA SER A 198 -10.03 -6.33 23.85
C SER A 198 -9.99 -5.28 24.95
N ALA A 199 -8.78 -4.98 25.49
CA ALA A 199 -8.59 -3.94 26.49
C ALA A 199 -8.93 -2.56 25.93
N VAL A 200 -8.45 -2.26 24.72
CA VAL A 200 -8.75 -0.98 24.04
C VAL A 200 -10.24 -0.84 23.79
N LEU A 201 -10.89 -1.87 23.25
CA LEU A 201 -12.33 -1.83 22.96
C LEU A 201 -13.16 -1.61 24.21
N GLN A 202 -12.78 -2.20 25.35
CA GLN A 202 -13.43 -1.96 26.63
C GLN A 202 -13.26 -0.53 27.11
N ILE A 203 -12.04 0.00 27.08
CA ILE A 203 -11.78 1.42 27.43
C ILE A 203 -12.66 2.35 26.59
N LEU A 204 -12.73 2.09 25.28
CA LEU A 204 -13.55 2.89 24.35
C LEU A 204 -15.03 2.77 24.64
N ALA A 205 -15.55 1.58 24.92
CA ALA A 205 -16.94 1.33 25.23
C ALA A 205 -17.35 2.06 26.51
N GLU A 206 -16.52 1.95 27.56
CA GLU A 206 -16.73 2.62 28.83
C GLU A 206 -16.69 4.15 28.72
N ARG A 207 -15.68 4.68 27.99
CA ARG A 207 -15.57 6.10 27.67
C ARG A 207 -16.78 6.63 26.90
N LYS A 208 -17.30 5.86 25.96
CA LYS A 208 -18.50 6.23 25.19
C LYS A 208 -19.75 6.26 26.05
N LYS A 209 -19.88 5.34 27.01
CA LYS A 209 -21.06 5.19 27.87
C LYS A 209 -21.10 6.25 28.96
N ASN A 210 -19.99 6.48 29.65
CA ASN A 210 -19.93 7.26 30.89
C ASN A 210 -19.04 8.52 30.79
N GLY A 211 -18.58 8.86 29.56
CA GLY A 211 -17.76 10.04 29.30
C GLY A 211 -16.28 9.85 29.55
N VAL A 212 -15.52 10.92 29.40
CA VAL A 212 -14.06 10.93 29.57
C VAL A 212 -13.65 10.53 30.99
N TYR A 213 -12.47 9.92 31.10
CA TYR A 213 -11.87 9.58 32.39
C TYR A 213 -11.29 10.83 33.03
N LYS A 214 -11.56 11.03 34.35
CA LYS A 214 -11.12 12.20 35.10
C LYS A 214 -9.73 12.00 35.71
N SER A 215 -9.34 10.75 35.96
CA SER A 215 -8.07 10.36 36.56
C SER A 215 -7.77 8.88 36.27
N VAL A 216 -6.58 8.44 36.62
CA VAL A 216 -6.21 7.00 36.56
C VAL A 216 -7.03 6.16 37.56
N TYR A 217 -7.48 6.74 38.67
CA TYR A 217 -8.39 6.09 39.62
C TYR A 217 -9.76 5.86 38.99
N ASP A 218 -10.37 6.91 38.44
CA ASP A 218 -11.65 6.81 37.72
C ASP A 218 -11.59 5.76 36.59
N LEU A 219 -10.44 5.63 35.89
CA LEU A 219 -10.23 4.59 34.88
C LEU A 219 -10.34 3.19 35.50
N VAL A 220 -9.58 2.88 36.56
CA VAL A 220 -9.52 1.52 37.11
C VAL A 220 -10.78 1.15 37.89
N GLU A 221 -11.56 2.12 38.38
CA GLU A 221 -12.88 1.90 38.96
C GLU A 221 -13.92 1.47 37.92
N ARG A 222 -13.77 1.94 36.68
CA ARG A 222 -14.78 1.79 35.61
C ARG A 222 -14.47 0.64 34.64
N VAL A 223 -13.19 0.33 34.39
CA VAL A 223 -12.81 -0.73 33.43
C VAL A 223 -12.68 -2.07 34.12
N ASN A 224 -13.02 -3.16 33.45
CA ASN A 224 -12.77 -4.51 33.97
C ASN A 224 -11.27 -4.83 33.93
N LEU A 225 -10.66 -5.03 35.08
CA LEU A 225 -9.20 -5.27 35.24
C LEU A 225 -8.76 -6.66 34.80
N SER A 226 -9.67 -7.61 34.59
CA SER A 226 -9.35 -8.87 33.98
C SER A 226 -9.05 -8.73 32.46
N THR A 227 -9.70 -7.78 31.81
CA THR A 227 -9.48 -7.44 30.39
C THR A 227 -8.43 -6.35 30.22
N CYS A 228 -8.55 -5.25 30.99
CA CYS A 228 -7.54 -4.19 31.08
C CYS A 228 -6.52 -4.51 32.16
N ASN A 229 -5.76 -5.60 31.98
CA ASN A 229 -4.85 -6.11 32.99
C ASN A 229 -3.67 -5.17 33.26
N LYS A 230 -2.94 -5.43 34.37
CA LYS A 230 -1.79 -4.66 34.79
C LYS A 230 -0.79 -4.39 33.67
N LYS A 231 -0.48 -5.41 32.84
CA LYS A 231 0.46 -5.26 31.72
C LYS A 231 -0.03 -4.27 30.66
N SER A 232 -1.32 -4.28 30.37
CA SER A 232 -1.91 -3.31 29.41
C SER A 232 -1.87 -1.89 29.98
N LEU A 233 -2.19 -1.71 31.26
CA LEU A 233 -2.11 -0.41 31.93
C LEU A 233 -0.68 0.12 32.02
N GLU A 234 0.30 -0.74 32.34
CA GLU A 234 1.72 -0.42 32.32
C GLU A 234 2.19 0.05 30.95
N SER A 235 1.83 -0.69 29.92
CA SER A 235 2.19 -0.34 28.54
C SER A 235 1.58 1.01 28.10
N LEU A 236 0.33 1.28 28.49
CA LEU A 236 -0.33 2.56 28.24
C LEU A 236 0.34 3.71 29.01
N ALA A 237 0.69 3.51 30.29
CA ALA A 237 1.40 4.49 31.10
C ALA A 237 2.75 4.86 30.48
N LEU A 238 3.58 3.86 30.15
CA LEU A 238 4.89 4.06 29.54
C LEU A 238 4.79 4.72 28.15
N ALA A 239 3.73 4.44 27.41
CA ALA A 239 3.48 5.10 26.12
C ALA A 239 2.96 6.54 26.26
N GLY A 240 2.62 6.99 27.47
CA GLY A 240 2.13 8.34 27.76
C GLY A 240 0.62 8.52 27.64
N ALA A 241 -0.15 7.44 27.60
CA ALA A 241 -1.61 7.52 27.46
C ALA A 241 -2.31 8.23 28.63
N PHE A 242 -1.64 8.43 29.74
CA PHE A 242 -2.14 9.09 30.96
C PHE A 242 -1.55 10.48 31.21
N ASP A 243 -0.68 10.96 30.30
CA ASP A 243 0.01 12.26 30.49
C ASP A 243 -0.96 13.44 30.61
N SER A 244 -2.12 13.36 29.95
CA SER A 244 -3.15 14.40 30.00
C SER A 244 -3.79 14.60 31.38
N PHE A 245 -3.65 13.65 32.30
CA PHE A 245 -4.09 13.84 33.68
C PHE A 245 -3.19 14.78 34.50
N GLY A 246 -1.91 14.92 34.13
CA GLY A 246 -1.00 15.97 34.62
C GLY A 246 -0.42 15.79 36.02
N ASN A 247 -0.87 14.80 36.79
CA ASN A 247 -0.53 14.66 38.24
C ASN A 247 0.42 13.49 38.54
N ILE A 248 0.71 12.63 37.55
CA ILE A 248 1.59 11.46 37.72
C ILE A 248 2.46 11.34 36.47
N THR A 249 3.77 11.23 36.66
CA THR A 249 4.71 11.01 35.54
C THR A 249 4.76 9.55 35.14
N ARG A 250 5.16 9.27 33.90
CA ARG A 250 5.29 7.88 33.39
C ARG A 250 6.18 7.01 34.26
N GLU A 251 7.28 7.60 34.77
CA GLU A 251 8.24 6.94 35.64
C GLU A 251 7.61 6.53 36.98
N GLN A 252 6.79 7.40 37.58
CA GLN A 252 6.11 7.11 38.84
C GLN A 252 5.19 5.91 38.79
N PHE A 253 4.65 5.56 37.62
CA PHE A 253 3.82 4.34 37.48
C PHE A 253 4.59 3.05 37.71
N VAL A 254 5.88 3.02 37.39
CA VAL A 254 6.67 1.77 37.32
C VAL A 254 7.84 1.73 38.28
N THR A 255 8.19 2.86 38.92
CA THR A 255 9.26 2.90 39.92
C THR A 255 8.80 2.24 41.20
N PRO A 256 9.51 1.22 41.71
CA PRO A 256 9.19 0.60 43.00
C PRO A 256 9.39 1.56 44.18
N CYS A 257 8.46 1.55 45.14
CA CYS A 257 8.62 2.17 46.44
C CYS A 257 9.56 1.32 47.34
N GLU A 258 9.86 1.80 48.56
CA GLU A 258 10.73 1.12 49.54
C GLU A 258 10.30 -0.32 49.86
N ASN A 259 8.99 -0.60 49.76
CA ASN A 259 8.42 -1.93 49.98
C ASN A 259 8.46 -2.82 48.71
N GLY A 260 9.06 -2.36 47.60
CA GLY A 260 9.16 -3.06 46.33
C GLY A 260 7.89 -3.01 45.49
N GLU A 261 6.79 -2.38 45.93
CA GLU A 261 5.54 -2.24 45.21
C GLU A 261 5.56 -0.97 44.34
N THR A 262 5.03 -1.05 43.12
CA THR A 262 4.89 0.11 42.23
C THR A 262 3.55 0.82 42.48
N PHE A 263 3.46 2.10 42.09
CA PHE A 263 2.18 2.81 42.09
C PHE A 263 1.12 2.06 41.28
N LEU A 264 1.50 1.45 40.17
CA LEU A 264 0.58 0.67 39.33
C LEU A 264 0.04 -0.57 40.07
N ASP A 265 0.85 -1.25 40.91
CA ASP A 265 0.39 -2.36 41.73
C ASP A 265 -0.70 -1.91 42.72
N ALA A 266 -0.44 -0.83 43.40
CA ALA A 266 -1.40 -0.21 44.34
C ALA A 266 -2.68 0.23 43.62
N LEU A 267 -2.57 0.83 42.42
CA LEU A 267 -3.69 1.27 41.62
C LEU A 267 -4.58 0.10 41.16
N VAL A 268 -3.99 -1.00 40.69
CA VAL A 268 -4.74 -2.21 40.27
C VAL A 268 -5.42 -2.84 41.48
N ARG A 269 -4.72 -2.93 42.62
CA ARG A 269 -5.32 -3.44 43.87
C ARG A 269 -6.51 -2.58 44.32
N TYR A 270 -6.37 -1.25 44.27
CA TYR A 270 -7.46 -0.32 44.54
C TYR A 270 -8.64 -0.56 43.62
N GLY A 271 -8.42 -0.59 42.29
CA GLY A 271 -9.47 -0.83 41.31
C GLY A 271 -10.25 -2.15 41.53
N ASN A 272 -9.55 -3.23 41.97
CA ASN A 272 -10.18 -4.51 42.28
C ASN A 272 -11.17 -4.44 43.47
N THR A 273 -11.13 -3.39 44.28
CA THR A 273 -12.12 -3.21 45.36
C THR A 273 -13.50 -2.76 44.86
N PHE A 274 -13.60 -2.31 43.59
CA PHE A 274 -14.83 -1.84 42.95
C PHE A 274 -15.44 -2.87 42.00
N GLN A 275 -14.77 -4.01 41.77
CA GLN A 275 -15.22 -5.11 40.93
C GLN A 275 -15.66 -6.29 41.79
#